data_41247e8696857fc4ad87f3c630487a31
#
_entry.id   41247e8696857fc4ad87f3c630487a31
#
_cell.length_a   1.000
_cell.length_b   1.000
_cell.length_c   1.000
_cell.angle_alpha   90.00
_cell.angle_beta   90.00
_cell.angle_gamma   90.00
#
_symmetry.space_group_name_H-M   'P 1'
#
loop_
_entity.id
_entity.type
_entity.pdbx_description
1 polymer ?
#
loop_
_entity_poly.entity_id
_entity_poly.type
_entity_poly.pdbx_seq_one_letter_code
_entity_poly.pdbx_strand_id
1 'polypeptide(L)'
;EPIMPKHNTRKRKYLLPGKNLIKGKAEVKTLHLADMVICVNGSILRFERFAFKSCPVLFRGFRKVETSQFTDMKRSSFVRQIYSLLSENVTSTTASRYETLIKYVRWVDDSNDTELIDKDMFHWELIDGFMTWCGRQNSKGLLSRPVWGRHRTNISWLLKQLNRTQDTKRLPKISNVSGHTTPHKSLDIERELKPITKRFFNSYFKLLEHYNAGTMPEKHPLYDKELLELIAQKKGIKGSDRVAHFAAFSRAVQPSSGHKNNPITKIAMMLCYLFTGMNTTPLAKMKISDVNFKEVQGGKYILDSVKGRAQHQEQDNALGFSKHAKDFIESWLNVAKSMANGDSNSPLFPYYSKDGQIKLYSEIGSSPHASINKLLTRLDFPKITPSILRKTKMDTLFQATESVYLVAMSANNSIKVVSSQYLYGTSGEHEKKLNAAMDAKFSNAKGVDINTAVEEAKYKHSNILDHYEYEALREGSNRSHEARTPTGIRCNDNKQGAV
;
A
#
# COMPACT_ATOMS: atom_id res chain seq x y z
N GLU A 1 26.40 -28.04 30.47
CA GLU A 1 26.13 -26.74 29.81
C GLU A 1 25.81 -26.98 28.35
N PRO A 2 24.62 -26.59 27.85
CA PRO A 2 24.29 -26.75 26.44
C PRO A 2 25.03 -25.68 25.63
N ILE A 3 25.88 -26.13 24.72
CA ILE A 3 26.58 -25.28 23.75
C ILE A 3 25.54 -24.59 22.88
N MET A 4 25.30 -23.30 23.14
CA MET A 4 24.48 -22.47 22.28
C MET A 4 25.08 -22.46 20.86
N PRO A 5 24.31 -22.72 19.79
CA PRO A 5 24.81 -22.65 18.44
C PRO A 5 25.28 -21.22 18.16
N LYS A 6 26.54 -21.07 17.81
CA LYS A 6 27.16 -19.79 17.41
C LYS A 6 26.30 -19.16 16.32
N HIS A 7 25.47 -18.21 16.68
CA HIS A 7 24.62 -17.49 15.76
C HIS A 7 25.49 -16.76 14.73
N ASN A 8 25.24 -17.09 13.50
CA ASN A 8 25.86 -16.69 12.27
C ASN A 8 26.06 -15.16 12.23
N THR A 9 27.19 -14.66 12.73
CA THR A 9 27.60 -13.25 12.72
C THR A 9 27.58 -12.63 11.33
N ARG A 10 27.66 -13.46 10.26
CA ARG A 10 27.50 -13.03 8.87
C ARG A 10 26.10 -12.46 8.56
N LYS A 11 25.02 -12.95 9.19
CA LYS A 11 23.66 -12.40 8.99
C LYS A 11 23.54 -10.96 9.48
N ARG A 12 24.19 -10.61 10.59
CA ARG A 12 24.17 -9.25 11.16
C ARG A 12 24.91 -8.24 10.29
N LYS A 13 26.01 -8.65 9.64
CA LYS A 13 26.81 -7.76 8.79
C LYS A 13 26.03 -7.22 7.60
N TYR A 14 25.04 -7.97 7.09
CA TYR A 14 24.20 -7.59 5.95
C TYR A 14 22.84 -6.95 6.32
N LEU A 15 22.47 -7.00 7.60
CA LEU A 15 21.16 -6.50 8.08
C LEU A 15 21.23 -5.14 8.80
N LEU A 16 22.43 -4.64 9.09
CA LEU A 16 22.63 -3.36 9.78
C LEU A 16 23.19 -2.31 8.81
N PRO A 17 22.32 -1.43 8.28
CA PRO A 17 22.76 -0.41 7.31
C PRO A 17 23.74 0.61 7.88
N GLY A 18 23.77 0.81 9.18
CA GLY A 18 24.47 1.93 9.80
C GLY A 18 25.96 1.75 10.07
N LYS A 19 26.49 0.51 10.07
CA LYS A 19 27.89 0.28 10.44
C LYS A 19 28.86 0.17 9.26
N ASN A 20 28.36 0.07 8.04
CA ASN A 20 29.17 -0.04 6.82
C ASN A 20 28.91 1.10 5.83
N LEU A 21 28.38 2.23 6.28
CA LEU A 21 28.38 3.46 5.49
C LEU A 21 29.79 4.00 5.45
N ILE A 22 30.43 3.82 4.32
CA ILE A 22 31.75 4.33 4.05
C ILE A 22 31.68 5.85 3.99
N LYS A 23 32.44 6.52 4.85
CA LYS A 23 32.41 7.98 5.02
C LYS A 23 33.25 8.76 4.00
N GLY A 24 33.75 8.14 2.94
CA GLY A 24 34.57 8.85 1.97
C GLY A 24 34.84 8.10 0.67
N LYS A 25 35.11 8.84 -0.41
CA LYS A 25 35.38 8.27 -1.74
C LYS A 25 36.66 7.37 -1.75
N ALA A 26 37.61 7.62 -0.87
CA ALA A 26 38.84 6.84 -0.75
C ALA A 26 38.60 5.42 -0.23
N GLU A 27 37.63 5.28 0.70
CA GLU A 27 37.27 3.99 1.32
C GLU A 27 36.51 3.07 0.35
N VAL A 28 35.76 3.63 -0.61
CA VAL A 28 35.05 2.85 -1.63
C VAL A 28 36.01 2.09 -2.53
N LYS A 29 37.20 2.63 -2.81
CA LYS A 29 38.22 1.98 -3.68
C LYS A 29 38.75 0.68 -3.08
N THR A 30 38.80 0.57 -1.77
CA THR A 30 39.31 -0.60 -1.05
C THR A 30 38.27 -1.64 -0.71
N LEU A 31 36.99 -1.30 -0.85
CA LEU A 31 35.88 -2.18 -0.51
C LEU A 31 35.74 -3.31 -1.54
N HIS A 32 35.56 -4.55 -1.08
CA HIS A 32 35.24 -5.67 -1.98
C HIS A 32 33.84 -5.48 -2.58
N LEU A 33 33.65 -5.84 -3.86
CA LEU A 33 32.35 -5.72 -4.55
C LEU A 33 31.25 -6.49 -3.82
N ALA A 34 31.58 -7.60 -3.17
CA ALA A 34 30.64 -8.39 -2.37
C ALA A 34 30.11 -7.64 -1.13
N ASP A 35 30.87 -6.68 -0.62
CA ASP A 35 30.50 -5.87 0.54
C ASP A 35 29.76 -4.58 0.16
N MET A 36 29.66 -4.27 -1.13
CA MET A 36 28.91 -3.13 -1.65
C MET A 36 27.40 -3.42 -1.62
N VAL A 37 26.79 -3.12 -0.47
CA VAL A 37 25.39 -3.44 -0.17
C VAL A 37 24.71 -2.22 0.44
N ILE A 38 23.53 -1.89 -0.04
CA ILE A 38 22.65 -0.87 0.53
C ILE A 38 21.34 -1.53 0.99
N CYS A 39 20.91 -1.25 2.21
CA CYS A 39 19.60 -1.69 2.72
C CYS A 39 18.63 -0.52 2.70
N VAL A 40 17.51 -0.68 2.02
CA VAL A 40 16.46 0.34 1.93
C VAL A 40 15.08 -0.32 1.94
N ASN A 41 14.20 0.13 2.84
CA ASN A 41 12.83 -0.37 2.97
C ASN A 41 12.75 -1.92 3.05
N GLY A 42 13.64 -2.55 3.81
CA GLY A 42 13.71 -4.01 3.95
C GLY A 42 14.29 -4.76 2.75
N SER A 43 14.63 -4.07 1.67
CA SER A 43 15.29 -4.64 0.49
C SER A 43 16.81 -4.50 0.59
N ILE A 44 17.53 -5.54 0.19
CA ILE A 44 18.98 -5.58 0.16
C ILE A 44 19.43 -5.42 -1.30
N LEU A 45 20.06 -4.27 -1.61
CA LEU A 45 20.57 -3.93 -2.93
C LEU A 45 22.05 -4.32 -2.99
N ARG A 46 22.39 -5.31 -3.81
CA ARG A 46 23.75 -5.85 -3.92
C ARG A 46 24.39 -5.42 -5.22
N PHE A 47 25.49 -4.68 -5.14
CA PHE A 47 26.13 -4.08 -6.31
C PHE A 47 27.08 -5.05 -7.03
N GLU A 48 27.60 -6.08 -6.38
CA GLU A 48 28.46 -7.12 -6.99
C GLU A 48 27.85 -7.69 -8.29
N ARG A 49 26.51 -7.79 -8.36
CA ARG A 49 25.80 -8.33 -9.53
C ARG A 49 26.04 -7.55 -10.83
N PHE A 50 26.34 -6.26 -10.73
CA PHE A 50 26.64 -5.44 -11.89
C PHE A 50 27.98 -5.77 -12.54
N ALA A 51 28.89 -6.49 -11.86
CA ALA A 51 30.13 -6.96 -12.46
C ALA A 51 29.90 -8.06 -13.51
N PHE A 52 28.79 -8.79 -13.40
CA PHE A 52 28.48 -9.92 -14.25
C PHE A 52 27.50 -9.58 -15.37
N LYS A 53 27.61 -10.29 -16.51
CA LYS A 53 26.70 -10.14 -17.66
C LYS A 53 25.24 -10.31 -17.23
N SER A 54 24.37 -9.40 -17.70
CA SER A 54 22.94 -9.38 -17.43
C SER A 54 22.55 -9.31 -15.94
N CYS A 55 23.43 -8.86 -15.07
CA CYS A 55 23.20 -8.63 -13.63
C CYS A 55 22.45 -9.80 -12.95
N PRO A 56 23.02 -11.00 -12.85
CA PRO A 56 22.34 -12.17 -12.31
C PRO A 56 21.95 -12.01 -10.84
N VAL A 57 21.03 -12.86 -10.36
CA VAL A 57 20.70 -12.93 -8.95
C VAL A 57 21.76 -13.77 -8.23
N LEU A 58 22.55 -13.12 -7.37
CA LEU A 58 23.67 -13.77 -6.67
C LEU A 58 23.28 -14.50 -5.38
N PHE A 59 22.02 -14.38 -4.94
CA PHE A 59 21.53 -15.02 -3.72
C PHE A 59 20.16 -15.63 -3.94
N ARG A 60 20.00 -16.91 -3.60
CA ARG A 60 18.72 -17.58 -3.49
C ARG A 60 18.39 -17.75 -2.00
N GLY A 61 17.51 -16.92 -1.47
CA GLY A 61 17.31 -16.80 -0.03
C GLY A 61 18.57 -16.31 0.66
N PHE A 62 19.16 -17.13 1.52
CA PHE A 62 20.42 -16.80 2.24
C PHE A 62 21.67 -17.44 1.62
N ARG A 63 21.52 -18.27 0.60
CA ARG A 63 22.67 -18.94 -0.05
C ARG A 63 23.19 -18.08 -1.19
N LYS A 64 24.50 -17.83 -1.17
CA LYS A 64 25.20 -17.23 -2.31
C LYS A 64 25.31 -18.28 -3.41
N VAL A 65 24.97 -17.89 -4.62
CA VAL A 65 25.15 -18.72 -5.83
C VAL A 65 26.62 -18.63 -6.21
N GLU A 66 27.20 -19.70 -6.72
CA GLU A 66 28.56 -19.69 -7.21
C GLU A 66 28.74 -18.71 -8.37
N THR A 67 29.70 -17.79 -8.24
CA THR A 67 29.91 -16.74 -9.22
C THR A 67 30.70 -17.22 -10.44
N SER A 68 31.37 -18.37 -10.35
CA SER A 68 32.10 -19.03 -11.45
C SER A 68 31.23 -19.35 -12.67
N GLN A 69 29.91 -19.53 -12.47
CA GLN A 69 28.98 -19.77 -13.56
C GLN A 69 28.54 -18.50 -14.34
N PHE A 70 28.95 -17.30 -13.88
CA PHE A 70 28.60 -16.05 -14.51
C PHE A 70 29.80 -15.43 -15.23
N THR A 71 29.54 -14.83 -16.40
CA THR A 71 30.57 -14.10 -17.15
C THR A 71 30.88 -12.78 -16.46
N ASP A 72 32.12 -12.63 -15.99
CA ASP A 72 32.64 -11.36 -15.46
C ASP A 72 32.90 -10.39 -16.62
N MET A 73 32.27 -9.23 -16.58
CA MET A 73 32.38 -8.16 -17.58
C MET A 73 33.54 -7.17 -17.28
N LYS A 74 34.36 -7.43 -16.26
CA LYS A 74 35.52 -6.63 -15.85
C LYS A 74 35.25 -5.14 -15.59
N ARG A 75 34.02 -4.79 -15.16
CA ARG A 75 33.55 -3.40 -14.95
C ARG A 75 33.48 -3.00 -13.49
N SER A 76 34.47 -3.40 -12.70
CA SER A 76 34.53 -3.09 -11.27
C SER A 76 34.53 -1.59 -10.95
N SER A 77 35.14 -0.76 -11.81
CA SER A 77 35.13 0.70 -11.67
C SER A 77 33.74 1.29 -11.80
N PHE A 78 32.95 0.83 -12.78
CA PHE A 78 31.55 1.19 -12.93
C PHE A 78 30.74 0.80 -11.68
N VAL A 79 30.91 -0.43 -11.18
CA VAL A 79 30.21 -0.89 -9.96
C VAL A 79 30.52 0.01 -8.78
N ARG A 80 31.78 0.38 -8.58
CA ARG A 80 32.18 1.30 -7.52
C ARG A 80 31.57 2.68 -7.67
N GLN A 81 31.56 3.20 -8.89
CA GLN A 81 30.97 4.50 -9.19
C GLN A 81 29.46 4.54 -8.86
N ILE A 82 28.67 3.55 -9.34
CA ILE A 82 27.23 3.52 -9.04
C ILE A 82 26.95 3.27 -7.57
N TYR A 83 27.77 2.48 -6.88
CA TYR A 83 27.67 2.29 -5.44
C TYR A 83 27.91 3.60 -4.69
N SER A 84 28.97 4.34 -5.01
CA SER A 84 29.26 5.64 -4.41
C SER A 84 28.07 6.61 -4.58
N LEU A 85 27.57 6.76 -5.81
CA LEU A 85 26.46 7.66 -6.12
C LEU A 85 25.17 7.33 -5.37
N LEU A 86 24.87 6.05 -5.19
CA LEU A 86 23.63 5.62 -4.51
C LEU A 86 23.78 5.55 -2.98
N SER A 87 25.00 5.43 -2.45
CA SER A 87 25.26 5.36 -1.01
C SER A 87 25.38 6.74 -0.34
N GLU A 88 25.70 7.79 -1.09
CA GLU A 88 25.82 9.16 -0.56
C GLU A 88 24.51 9.67 0.07
N ASN A 89 23.37 9.36 -0.54
CA ASN A 89 22.06 9.77 -0.02
C ASN A 89 21.03 8.66 -0.24
N VAL A 90 20.93 7.76 0.74
CA VAL A 90 19.98 6.64 0.71
C VAL A 90 18.58 7.15 1.05
N THR A 91 17.69 7.09 0.08
CA THR A 91 16.29 7.49 0.19
C THR A 91 15.35 6.35 -0.22
N SER A 92 14.05 6.53 -0.06
CA SER A 92 13.05 5.58 -0.56
C SER A 92 13.11 5.34 -2.07
N THR A 93 13.70 6.29 -2.83
CA THR A 93 13.86 6.18 -4.29
C THR A 93 15.12 5.42 -4.70
N THR A 94 16.05 5.16 -3.79
CA THR A 94 17.31 4.45 -4.08
C THR A 94 17.07 3.06 -4.68
N ALA A 95 16.08 2.31 -4.17
CA ALA A 95 15.71 1.03 -4.75
C ALA A 95 15.22 1.16 -6.20
N SER A 96 14.43 2.17 -6.51
CA SER A 96 13.93 2.44 -7.87
C SER A 96 15.06 2.83 -8.84
N ARG A 97 16.05 3.59 -8.36
CA ARG A 97 17.26 3.94 -9.14
C ARG A 97 18.11 2.70 -9.43
N TYR A 98 18.31 1.87 -8.42
CA TYR A 98 19.01 0.61 -8.55
C TYR A 98 18.34 -0.34 -9.57
N GLU A 99 17.00 -0.49 -9.51
CA GLU A 99 16.25 -1.30 -10.48
C GLU A 99 16.35 -0.75 -11.91
N THR A 100 16.37 0.56 -12.07
CA THR A 100 16.60 1.19 -13.39
C THR A 100 17.98 0.87 -13.92
N LEU A 101 19.02 0.93 -13.07
CA LEU A 101 20.40 0.57 -13.47
C LEU A 101 20.51 -0.90 -13.86
N ILE A 102 19.83 -1.81 -13.15
CA ILE A 102 19.78 -3.23 -13.57
C ILE A 102 19.17 -3.37 -14.98
N LYS A 103 18.07 -2.68 -15.25
CA LYS A 103 17.42 -2.72 -16.58
C LYS A 103 18.33 -2.13 -17.65
N TYR A 104 18.99 -1.03 -17.34
CA TYR A 104 19.95 -0.37 -18.22
C TYR A 104 21.10 -1.29 -18.58
N VAL A 105 21.79 -1.85 -17.57
CA VAL A 105 22.95 -2.71 -17.77
C VAL A 105 22.57 -4.00 -18.52
N ARG A 106 21.41 -4.59 -18.20
CA ARG A 106 20.90 -5.74 -18.97
C ARG A 106 20.70 -5.41 -20.43
N TRP A 107 20.10 -4.26 -20.72
CA TRP A 107 19.91 -3.81 -22.10
C TRP A 107 21.24 -3.61 -22.82
N VAL A 108 22.24 -3.03 -22.17
CA VAL A 108 23.59 -2.90 -22.74
C VAL A 108 24.20 -4.27 -23.02
N ASP A 109 24.10 -5.21 -22.07
CA ASP A 109 24.64 -6.57 -22.20
C ASP A 109 23.93 -7.41 -23.28
N ASP A 110 22.64 -7.14 -23.53
CA ASP A 110 21.80 -7.83 -24.50
C ASP A 110 21.90 -7.18 -25.91
N SER A 111 22.49 -5.99 -26.02
CA SER A 111 22.75 -5.37 -27.31
C SER A 111 23.88 -6.14 -28.00
N ASN A 112 23.61 -6.77 -29.14
CA ASN A 112 24.59 -7.52 -29.93
C ASN A 112 25.61 -6.60 -30.65
N ASP A 113 25.66 -5.34 -30.28
CA ASP A 113 26.57 -4.34 -30.84
C ASP A 113 27.87 -4.32 -30.04
N THR A 114 28.90 -4.95 -30.60
CA THR A 114 30.23 -5.03 -29.97
C THR A 114 30.86 -3.66 -29.74
N GLU A 115 30.59 -2.66 -30.56
CA GLU A 115 31.08 -1.30 -30.37
C GLU A 115 30.53 -0.64 -29.11
N LEU A 116 29.29 -0.99 -28.69
CA LEU A 116 28.68 -0.46 -27.47
C LEU A 116 29.30 -1.04 -26.19
N ILE A 117 29.84 -2.26 -26.24
CA ILE A 117 30.40 -2.95 -25.08
C ILE A 117 31.72 -2.31 -24.62
N ASP A 118 32.49 -1.76 -25.56
CA ASP A 118 33.81 -1.15 -25.27
C ASP A 118 33.72 0.32 -24.82
N LYS A 119 32.50 0.93 -24.87
CA LYS A 119 32.25 2.32 -24.44
C LYS A 119 32.09 2.42 -22.92
N ASP A 120 32.42 3.60 -22.38
CA ASP A 120 32.05 3.93 -21.01
C ASP A 120 30.54 3.68 -20.81
N MET A 121 30.20 2.94 -19.76
CA MET A 121 28.83 2.57 -19.42
C MET A 121 27.86 3.77 -19.27
N PHE A 122 28.39 4.98 -19.11
CA PHE A 122 27.59 6.21 -19.09
C PHE A 122 27.70 7.05 -20.37
N HIS A 123 28.28 6.49 -21.45
CA HIS A 123 28.34 7.20 -22.72
C HIS A 123 26.94 7.59 -23.22
N TRP A 124 26.83 8.76 -23.86
CA TRP A 124 25.51 9.28 -24.28
C TRP A 124 24.76 8.32 -25.19
N GLU A 125 25.42 7.73 -26.15
CA GLU A 125 24.78 6.81 -27.11
C GLU A 125 24.14 5.59 -26.42
N LEU A 126 24.74 5.07 -25.36
CA LEU A 126 24.17 3.98 -24.56
C LEU A 126 22.92 4.47 -23.80
N ILE A 127 22.98 5.67 -23.23
CA ILE A 127 21.84 6.24 -22.50
C ILE A 127 20.67 6.53 -23.47
N ASP A 128 20.95 7.15 -24.60
CA ASP A 128 19.97 7.48 -25.63
C ASP A 128 19.37 6.20 -26.25
N GLY A 129 20.21 5.23 -26.56
CA GLY A 129 19.79 3.91 -27.06
C GLY A 129 18.85 3.20 -26.08
N PHE A 130 19.18 3.20 -24.78
CA PHE A 130 18.30 2.63 -23.75
C PHE A 130 16.94 3.37 -23.67
N MET A 131 16.95 4.69 -23.70
CA MET A 131 15.72 5.48 -23.66
C MET A 131 14.86 5.26 -24.89
N THR A 132 15.48 5.14 -26.07
CA THR A 132 14.81 4.79 -27.33
C THR A 132 14.24 3.38 -27.27
N TRP A 133 14.99 2.42 -26.75
CA TRP A 133 14.50 1.06 -26.51
C TRP A 133 13.28 1.05 -25.57
N CYS A 134 13.33 1.80 -24.45
CA CYS A 134 12.17 1.94 -23.56
C CYS A 134 10.93 2.49 -24.30
N GLY A 135 11.13 3.48 -25.18
CA GLY A 135 10.06 4.03 -26.02
C GLY A 135 9.46 2.98 -26.96
N ARG A 136 10.30 2.19 -27.62
CA ARG A 136 9.85 1.08 -28.49
C ARG A 136 9.11 -0.02 -27.70
N GLN A 137 9.58 -0.36 -26.49
CA GLN A 137 8.88 -1.30 -25.60
C GLN A 137 7.51 -0.75 -25.16
N ASN A 138 7.42 0.56 -24.92
CA ASN A 138 6.15 1.20 -24.61
C ASN A 138 5.17 1.14 -25.78
N SER A 139 5.63 1.44 -26.99
CA SER A 139 4.79 1.35 -28.22
C SER A 139 4.28 -0.07 -28.49
N LYS A 140 5.05 -1.09 -28.10
CA LYS A 140 4.65 -2.51 -28.18
C LYS A 140 3.76 -2.97 -27.00
N GLY A 141 3.43 -2.10 -26.04
CA GLY A 141 2.66 -2.45 -24.84
C GLY A 141 3.42 -3.31 -23.81
N LEU A 142 4.72 -3.58 -24.01
CA LEU A 142 5.55 -4.40 -23.12
C LEU A 142 6.10 -3.61 -21.93
N LEU A 143 6.14 -2.30 -22.03
CA LEU A 143 6.54 -1.39 -20.95
C LEU A 143 5.46 -0.32 -20.79
N SER A 144 4.92 -0.18 -19.58
CA SER A 144 3.93 0.87 -19.35
C SER A 144 4.59 2.26 -19.34
N ARG A 145 3.85 3.27 -19.77
CA ARG A 145 4.32 4.66 -19.83
C ARG A 145 4.82 5.21 -18.50
N PRO A 146 4.16 4.96 -17.34
CA PRO A 146 4.69 5.36 -16.03
C PRO A 146 6.04 4.72 -15.70
N VAL A 147 6.28 3.47 -16.12
CA VAL A 147 7.57 2.79 -15.93
C VAL A 147 8.65 3.42 -16.79
N TRP A 148 8.35 3.74 -18.05
CA TRP A 148 9.26 4.50 -18.91
C TRP A 148 9.60 5.87 -18.32
N GLY A 149 8.59 6.62 -17.84
CA GLY A 149 8.77 7.91 -17.15
C GLY A 149 9.67 7.78 -15.92
N ARG A 150 9.53 6.70 -15.15
CA ARG A 150 10.39 6.39 -14.00
C ARG A 150 11.83 6.16 -14.43
N HIS A 151 12.07 5.36 -15.47
CA HIS A 151 13.42 5.15 -16.00
C HIS A 151 14.03 6.47 -16.44
N ARG A 152 13.30 7.30 -17.18
CA ARG A 152 13.75 8.64 -17.58
C ARG A 152 14.14 9.51 -16.38
N THR A 153 13.31 9.54 -15.36
CA THR A 153 13.57 10.33 -14.14
C THR A 153 14.83 9.83 -13.41
N ASN A 154 15.02 8.53 -13.31
CA ASN A 154 16.18 7.94 -12.67
C ASN A 154 17.46 8.15 -13.48
N ILE A 155 17.41 8.06 -14.80
CA ILE A 155 18.54 8.41 -15.69
C ILE A 155 18.85 9.92 -15.62
N SER A 156 17.84 10.78 -15.60
CA SER A 156 18.04 12.24 -15.41
C SER A 156 18.73 12.54 -14.08
N TRP A 157 18.35 11.83 -13.00
CA TRP A 157 19.03 11.95 -11.71
C TRP A 157 20.51 11.51 -11.83
N LEU A 158 20.79 10.36 -12.44
CA LEU A 158 22.14 9.86 -12.66
C LEU A 158 23.03 10.87 -13.42
N LEU A 159 22.52 11.41 -14.52
CA LEU A 159 23.25 12.42 -15.30
C LEU A 159 23.57 13.67 -14.48
N LYS A 160 22.67 14.11 -13.61
CA LYS A 160 22.92 15.23 -12.69
C LYS A 160 24.04 14.89 -11.68
N GLN A 161 24.03 13.68 -11.12
CA GLN A 161 25.10 13.24 -10.20
C GLN A 161 26.47 13.14 -10.90
N LEU A 162 26.49 12.87 -12.19
CA LEU A 162 27.68 12.84 -13.03
C LEU A 162 28.09 14.23 -13.58
N ASN A 163 27.48 15.33 -13.08
CA ASN A 163 27.66 16.71 -13.54
C ASN A 163 27.32 16.91 -15.03
N ARG A 164 26.46 16.07 -15.61
CA ARG A 164 26.01 16.11 -17.00
C ARG A 164 24.60 16.68 -17.14
N THR A 165 24.34 17.81 -16.51
CA THR A 165 23.01 18.44 -16.49
C THR A 165 22.49 18.79 -17.90
N GLN A 166 23.39 19.16 -18.82
CA GLN A 166 23.00 19.47 -20.19
C GLN A 166 22.40 18.26 -20.92
N ASP A 167 22.92 17.04 -20.67
CA ASP A 167 22.40 15.82 -21.27
C ASP A 167 20.97 15.50 -20.79
N THR A 168 20.57 16.00 -19.61
CA THR A 168 19.19 15.80 -19.14
C THR A 168 18.15 16.48 -20.04
N LYS A 169 18.54 17.58 -20.74
CA LYS A 169 17.67 18.30 -21.69
C LYS A 169 17.46 17.50 -22.98
N ARG A 170 18.40 16.63 -23.34
CA ARG A 170 18.35 15.77 -24.53
C ARG A 170 17.46 14.53 -24.32
N LEU A 171 17.15 14.15 -23.07
CA LEU A 171 16.29 13.02 -22.79
C LEU A 171 14.87 13.22 -23.36
N PRO A 172 14.23 12.14 -23.88
CA PRO A 172 12.94 12.25 -24.53
C PRO A 172 11.89 12.88 -23.61
N LYS A 173 11.11 13.82 -24.15
CA LYS A 173 9.97 14.40 -23.43
C LYS A 173 8.86 13.36 -23.41
N ILE A 174 8.65 12.73 -22.25
CA ILE A 174 7.51 11.86 -22.03
C ILE A 174 6.39 12.76 -21.54
N SER A 175 5.42 13.04 -22.41
CA SER A 175 4.24 13.79 -22.00
C SER A 175 3.61 13.04 -20.81
N ASN A 176 3.51 13.72 -19.67
CA ASN A 176 2.55 13.32 -18.65
C ASN A 176 1.16 13.50 -19.28
N VAL A 177 0.78 12.61 -20.17
CA VAL A 177 -0.61 12.31 -20.23
C VAL A 177 -0.88 11.89 -18.79
N SER A 178 -1.63 12.71 -18.09
CA SER A 178 -2.43 12.28 -16.96
C SER A 178 -3.05 10.97 -17.43
N GLY A 179 -2.17 9.98 -17.50
CA GLY A 179 -2.46 8.72 -18.12
C GLY A 179 -3.47 8.18 -17.18
N HIS A 180 -4.52 7.81 -17.72
CA HIS A 180 -5.42 6.84 -17.22
C HIS A 180 -4.62 5.65 -16.67
N THR A 181 -3.86 5.85 -15.56
CA THR A 181 -3.66 4.80 -14.61
C THR A 181 -5.09 4.42 -14.28
N THR A 182 -5.52 3.26 -14.75
CA THR A 182 -6.84 2.74 -14.44
C THR A 182 -7.02 3.01 -12.95
N PRO A 183 -7.89 3.94 -12.55
CA PRO A 183 -8.03 4.27 -11.16
C PRO A 183 -8.38 2.97 -10.45
N HIS A 184 -7.84 2.76 -9.25
CA HIS A 184 -8.22 1.59 -8.46
C HIS A 184 -9.75 1.54 -8.43
N LYS A 185 -10.32 0.39 -8.78
CA LYS A 185 -11.75 0.20 -8.72
C LYS A 185 -12.17 0.26 -7.25
N SER A 186 -13.17 1.08 -6.95
CA SER A 186 -13.79 1.12 -5.61
C SER A 186 -14.50 -0.20 -5.33
N LEU A 187 -14.60 -0.57 -4.07
CA LEU A 187 -15.41 -1.69 -3.64
C LEU A 187 -16.90 -1.32 -3.69
N ASP A 188 -17.73 -2.25 -4.10
CA ASP A 188 -19.18 -2.14 -3.93
C ASP A 188 -19.51 -2.17 -2.44
N ILE A 189 -20.31 -1.19 -1.98
CA ILE A 189 -20.59 -1.02 -0.55
C ILE A 189 -21.33 -2.23 0.02
N GLU A 190 -22.37 -2.69 -0.66
CA GLU A 190 -23.25 -3.75 -0.13
C GLU A 190 -22.65 -5.15 -0.34
N ARG A 191 -22.11 -5.39 -1.53
CA ARG A 191 -21.66 -6.72 -1.94
C ARG A 191 -20.24 -7.05 -1.48
N GLU A 192 -19.39 -6.03 -1.29
CA GLU A 192 -17.96 -6.23 -1.02
C GLU A 192 -17.52 -5.59 0.30
N LEU A 193 -17.74 -4.27 0.49
CA LEU A 193 -17.22 -3.53 1.63
C LEU A 193 -17.84 -3.96 2.95
N LYS A 194 -19.18 -3.97 3.06
CA LYS A 194 -19.89 -4.38 4.28
C LYS A 194 -19.54 -5.80 4.73
N PRO A 195 -19.58 -6.84 3.86
CA PRO A 195 -19.19 -8.19 4.25
C PRO A 195 -17.74 -8.30 4.71
N ILE A 196 -16.79 -7.61 4.06
CA ILE A 196 -15.39 -7.59 4.46
C ILE A 196 -15.24 -6.90 5.82
N THR A 197 -15.87 -5.75 6.01
CA THR A 197 -15.84 -4.99 7.26
C THR A 197 -16.35 -5.81 8.44
N LYS A 198 -17.52 -6.44 8.29
CA LYS A 198 -18.10 -7.33 9.31
C LYS A 198 -17.14 -8.47 9.68
N ARG A 199 -16.51 -9.10 8.68
CA ARG A 199 -15.52 -10.15 8.92
C ARG A 199 -14.28 -9.66 9.62
N PHE A 200 -13.81 -8.46 9.32
CA PHE A 200 -12.65 -7.87 10.00
C PHE A 200 -12.97 -7.54 11.46
N PHE A 201 -14.14 -6.96 11.75
CA PHE A 201 -14.57 -6.72 13.13
C PHE A 201 -14.65 -8.03 13.93
N ASN A 202 -15.36 -9.02 13.42
CA ASN A 202 -15.47 -10.33 14.07
C ASN A 202 -14.09 -10.97 14.28
N SER A 203 -13.18 -10.83 13.30
CA SER A 203 -11.82 -11.34 13.42
C SER A 203 -11.01 -10.58 14.47
N TYR A 204 -11.17 -9.27 14.53
CA TYR A 204 -10.50 -8.42 15.54
C TYR A 204 -10.89 -8.83 16.95
N PHE A 205 -12.19 -8.91 17.23
CA PHE A 205 -12.65 -9.24 18.59
C PHE A 205 -12.27 -10.66 19.00
N LYS A 206 -12.37 -11.64 18.12
CA LYS A 206 -11.88 -13.01 18.42
C LYS A 206 -10.38 -13.05 18.67
N LEU A 207 -9.59 -12.31 17.91
CA LEU A 207 -8.15 -12.22 18.15
C LEU A 207 -7.83 -11.46 19.44
N LEU A 208 -8.65 -10.48 19.81
CA LEU A 208 -8.54 -9.75 21.09
C LEU A 208 -8.82 -10.67 22.28
N GLU A 209 -9.83 -11.51 22.22
CA GLU A 209 -10.11 -12.54 23.25
C GLU A 209 -8.90 -13.46 23.44
N HIS A 210 -8.32 -13.96 22.35
CA HIS A 210 -7.11 -14.78 22.40
C HIS A 210 -5.89 -14.02 22.92
N TYR A 211 -5.73 -12.75 22.54
CA TYR A 211 -4.66 -11.90 23.05
C TYR A 211 -4.76 -11.74 24.54
N ASN A 212 -5.95 -11.41 25.08
CA ASN A 212 -6.19 -11.25 26.50
C ASN A 212 -6.01 -12.55 27.29
N ALA A 213 -6.37 -13.69 26.71
CA ALA A 213 -6.18 -15.02 27.29
C ALA A 213 -4.75 -15.56 27.13
N GLY A 214 -3.86 -14.86 26.41
CA GLY A 214 -2.50 -15.32 26.11
C GLY A 214 -2.42 -16.51 25.17
N THR A 215 -3.53 -16.88 24.53
CA THR A 215 -3.69 -18.05 23.63
C THR A 215 -3.62 -17.66 22.15
N MET A 216 -3.70 -18.67 21.27
CA MET A 216 -3.82 -18.47 19.83
C MET A 216 -5.01 -19.26 19.30
N PRO A 217 -5.76 -18.73 18.32
CA PRO A 217 -6.80 -19.51 17.68
C PRO A 217 -6.20 -20.64 16.86
N GLU A 218 -6.89 -21.76 16.78
CA GLU A 218 -6.51 -22.89 15.91
C GLU A 218 -6.52 -22.51 14.43
N LYS A 219 -7.46 -21.65 14.05
CA LYS A 219 -7.62 -21.11 12.70
C LYS A 219 -7.79 -19.60 12.75
N HIS A 220 -7.27 -18.91 11.73
CA HIS A 220 -7.49 -17.48 11.61
C HIS A 220 -9.00 -17.17 11.61
N PRO A 221 -9.50 -16.17 12.39
CA PRO A 221 -10.94 -15.94 12.53
C PRO A 221 -11.70 -15.55 11.25
N LEU A 222 -10.98 -15.24 10.17
CA LEU A 222 -11.58 -15.13 8.83
C LEU A 222 -12.06 -16.49 8.27
N TYR A 223 -11.70 -17.63 8.91
CA TYR A 223 -12.13 -18.95 8.48
C TYR A 223 -13.64 -19.09 8.52
N ASP A 224 -14.22 -19.48 7.40
CA ASP A 224 -15.64 -19.77 7.25
C ASP A 224 -15.78 -21.08 6.50
N LYS A 225 -16.13 -22.15 7.23
CA LYS A 225 -16.17 -23.51 6.67
C LYS A 225 -17.22 -23.63 5.57
N GLU A 226 -18.42 -23.11 5.80
CA GLU A 226 -19.55 -23.25 4.88
C GLU A 226 -19.25 -22.51 3.56
N LEU A 227 -18.78 -21.26 3.65
CA LEU A 227 -18.40 -20.48 2.48
C LEU A 227 -17.26 -21.15 1.70
N LEU A 228 -16.24 -21.69 2.40
CA LEU A 228 -15.12 -22.38 1.75
C LEU A 228 -15.58 -23.66 1.04
N GLU A 229 -16.52 -24.40 1.60
CA GLU A 229 -17.10 -25.59 0.97
C GLU A 229 -17.89 -25.24 -0.29
N LEU A 230 -18.74 -24.19 -0.22
CA LEU A 230 -19.46 -23.67 -1.39
C LEU A 230 -18.52 -23.25 -2.52
N ILE A 231 -17.47 -22.52 -2.16
CA ILE A 231 -16.46 -22.05 -3.15
C ILE A 231 -15.70 -23.25 -3.73
N ALA A 232 -15.32 -24.22 -2.91
CA ALA A 232 -14.61 -25.42 -3.38
C ALA A 232 -15.48 -26.22 -4.36
N GLN A 233 -16.77 -26.37 -4.08
CA GLN A 233 -17.73 -27.02 -4.99
C GLN A 233 -17.87 -26.22 -6.29
N LYS A 234 -18.15 -24.92 -6.20
CA LYS A 234 -18.32 -24.02 -7.36
C LYS A 234 -17.10 -23.99 -8.28
N LYS A 235 -15.90 -24.02 -7.71
CA LYS A 235 -14.62 -23.96 -8.47
C LYS A 235 -14.03 -25.33 -8.79
N GLY A 236 -14.68 -26.42 -8.40
CA GLY A 236 -14.18 -27.78 -8.63
C GLY A 236 -12.87 -28.10 -7.92
N ILE A 237 -12.59 -27.46 -6.77
CA ILE A 237 -11.35 -27.67 -6.01
C ILE A 237 -11.44 -29.01 -5.28
N LYS A 238 -10.54 -29.95 -5.60
CA LYS A 238 -10.53 -31.32 -5.06
C LYS A 238 -9.15 -31.72 -4.53
N GLY A 239 -9.09 -32.88 -3.85
CA GLY A 239 -7.84 -33.49 -3.41
C GLY A 239 -6.93 -32.60 -2.56
N SER A 240 -5.64 -32.59 -2.86
CA SER A 240 -4.63 -31.81 -2.16
C SER A 240 -4.89 -30.31 -2.17
N ASP A 241 -5.45 -29.80 -3.26
CA ASP A 241 -5.74 -28.37 -3.40
C ASP A 241 -6.86 -27.93 -2.45
N ARG A 242 -7.88 -28.78 -2.23
CA ARG A 242 -8.91 -28.54 -1.23
C ARG A 242 -8.32 -28.52 0.18
N VAL A 243 -7.47 -29.50 0.51
CA VAL A 243 -6.77 -29.51 1.81
C VAL A 243 -5.93 -28.26 1.99
N ALA A 244 -5.14 -27.87 0.99
CA ALA A 244 -4.32 -26.66 1.01
C ALA A 244 -5.16 -25.37 1.10
N HIS A 245 -6.35 -25.35 0.49
CA HIS A 245 -7.30 -24.25 0.51
C HIS A 245 -7.79 -23.96 1.93
N PHE A 246 -8.18 -25.00 2.67
CA PHE A 246 -8.65 -24.90 4.05
C PHE A 246 -7.50 -24.67 5.05
N ALA A 247 -6.39 -25.39 4.90
CA ALA A 247 -5.24 -25.32 5.79
C ALA A 247 -4.53 -23.94 5.79
N ALA A 248 -4.83 -23.08 4.81
CA ALA A 248 -4.25 -21.73 4.76
C ALA A 248 -4.60 -20.90 5.99
N PHE A 249 -5.80 -21.08 6.55
CA PHE A 249 -6.27 -20.32 7.71
C PHE A 249 -5.60 -20.80 9.02
N SER A 250 -5.33 -22.08 9.17
CA SER A 250 -4.53 -22.60 10.30
C SER A 250 -3.08 -22.14 10.16
N ARG A 251 -2.49 -22.26 8.96
CA ARG A 251 -1.12 -21.80 8.71
C ARG A 251 -0.91 -20.30 8.97
N ALA A 252 -1.94 -19.47 8.77
CA ALA A 252 -1.84 -18.02 8.98
C ALA A 252 -1.64 -17.62 10.45
N VAL A 253 -1.99 -18.48 11.40
CA VAL A 253 -1.86 -18.24 12.85
C VAL A 253 -0.84 -19.17 13.52
N GLN A 254 -0.17 -20.05 12.77
CA GLN A 254 0.86 -20.92 13.34
C GLN A 254 2.13 -20.12 13.72
N PRO A 255 2.87 -20.53 14.76
CA PRO A 255 4.14 -19.91 15.16
C PRO A 255 5.19 -19.89 14.04
N SER A 256 5.16 -20.85 13.13
CA SER A 256 6.02 -20.89 11.93
C SER A 256 5.79 -19.73 10.96
N SER A 257 4.58 -19.16 10.93
CA SER A 257 4.21 -18.03 10.06
C SER A 257 4.61 -16.66 10.61
N GLY A 258 4.91 -16.55 11.90
CA GLY A 258 5.31 -15.32 12.57
C GLY A 258 4.92 -15.27 14.05
N HIS A 259 5.14 -14.13 14.67
CA HIS A 259 4.82 -13.92 16.08
C HIS A 259 3.30 -13.90 16.33
N LYS A 260 2.86 -14.40 17.49
CA LYS A 260 1.44 -14.54 17.87
C LYS A 260 0.62 -13.23 17.83
N ASN A 261 1.25 -12.08 18.05
CA ASN A 261 0.58 -10.77 18.04
C ASN A 261 0.38 -10.20 16.61
N ASN A 262 1.05 -10.72 15.59
CA ASN A 262 0.96 -10.16 14.23
C ASN A 262 -0.44 -10.31 13.58
N PRO A 263 -1.22 -11.37 13.79
CA PRO A 263 -2.57 -11.47 13.22
C PRO A 263 -3.50 -10.34 13.67
N ILE A 264 -3.58 -10.04 14.96
CA ILE A 264 -4.43 -8.96 15.47
C ILE A 264 -3.98 -7.59 14.98
N THR A 265 -2.66 -7.33 14.98
CA THR A 265 -2.09 -6.07 14.47
C THR A 265 -2.43 -5.85 13.00
N LYS A 266 -2.37 -6.89 12.17
CA LYS A 266 -2.72 -6.80 10.74
C LYS A 266 -4.20 -6.46 10.53
N ILE A 267 -5.10 -7.11 11.24
CA ILE A 267 -6.54 -6.84 11.15
C ILE A 267 -6.84 -5.42 11.65
N ALA A 268 -6.28 -5.02 12.80
CA ALA A 268 -6.45 -3.68 13.33
C ALA A 268 -5.96 -2.61 12.36
N MET A 269 -4.81 -2.82 11.73
CA MET A 269 -4.27 -1.89 10.72
C MET A 269 -5.17 -1.79 9.49
N MET A 270 -5.76 -2.91 9.03
CA MET A 270 -6.69 -2.90 7.91
C MET A 270 -7.99 -2.17 8.24
N LEU A 271 -8.53 -2.34 9.45
CA LEU A 271 -9.68 -1.58 9.94
C LEU A 271 -9.38 -0.09 10.02
N CYS A 272 -8.18 0.31 10.50
CA CYS A 272 -7.78 1.71 10.49
C CYS A 272 -7.69 2.29 9.07
N TYR A 273 -7.16 1.56 8.10
CA TYR A 273 -7.19 2.02 6.69
C TYR A 273 -8.61 2.19 6.17
N LEU A 274 -9.50 1.29 6.54
CA LEU A 274 -10.91 1.32 6.13
C LEU A 274 -11.60 2.57 6.69
N PHE A 275 -11.43 2.85 7.98
CA PHE A 275 -12.10 3.97 8.62
C PHE A 275 -11.48 5.33 8.27
N THR A 276 -10.15 5.40 8.23
CA THR A 276 -9.46 6.68 8.01
C THR A 276 -9.30 7.02 6.53
N GLY A 277 -9.18 6.03 5.67
CA GLY A 277 -8.76 6.25 4.27
C GLY A 277 -7.34 6.82 4.16
N MET A 278 -6.50 6.68 5.20
CA MET A 278 -5.15 7.19 5.23
C MET A 278 -4.26 6.54 4.16
N ASN A 279 -3.21 7.23 3.77
CA ASN A 279 -2.16 6.64 2.94
C ASN A 279 -1.37 5.59 3.72
N THR A 280 -0.76 4.65 2.99
CA THR A 280 -0.02 3.52 3.60
C THR A 280 1.09 3.97 4.52
N THR A 281 1.91 4.91 4.08
CA THR A 281 3.14 5.31 4.80
C THR A 281 2.85 6.02 6.14
N PRO A 282 1.94 7.01 6.23
CA PRO A 282 1.63 7.66 7.50
C PRO A 282 1.18 6.67 8.56
N LEU A 283 0.20 5.81 8.24
CA LEU A 283 -0.31 4.84 9.22
C LEU A 283 0.75 3.81 9.63
N ALA A 284 1.58 3.33 8.68
CA ALA A 284 2.65 2.36 8.93
C ALA A 284 3.81 2.91 9.79
N LYS A 285 3.93 4.24 9.89
CA LYS A 285 4.95 4.93 10.69
C LYS A 285 4.42 5.50 12.01
N MET A 286 3.11 5.45 12.20
CA MET A 286 2.46 6.08 13.36
C MET A 286 2.91 5.43 14.66
N LYS A 287 3.22 6.25 15.65
CA LYS A 287 3.52 5.86 17.03
C LYS A 287 2.30 6.03 17.91
N ILE A 288 2.31 5.41 19.08
CA ILE A 288 1.23 5.57 20.08
C ILE A 288 1.11 7.04 20.48
N SER A 289 2.23 7.76 20.64
CA SER A 289 2.28 9.20 20.97
C SER A 289 1.68 10.11 19.88
N ASP A 290 1.60 9.65 18.65
CA ASP A 290 1.06 10.44 17.53
C ASP A 290 -0.48 10.40 17.49
N VAL A 291 -1.10 9.58 18.33
CA VAL A 291 -2.56 9.43 18.38
C VAL A 291 -3.14 10.49 19.28
N ASN A 292 -3.67 11.53 18.68
CA ASN A 292 -4.42 12.57 19.36
C ASN A 292 -5.90 12.45 18.98
N PHE A 293 -6.74 12.14 19.96
CA PHE A 293 -8.17 12.26 19.80
C PHE A 293 -8.59 13.67 20.18
N LYS A 294 -8.87 14.50 19.20
CA LYS A 294 -9.58 15.75 19.45
C LYS A 294 -11.08 15.45 19.43
N GLU A 295 -11.73 15.64 20.55
CA GLU A 295 -13.18 15.63 20.60
C GLU A 295 -13.66 16.87 19.86
N VAL A 296 -14.24 16.67 18.68
CA VAL A 296 -14.96 17.72 17.96
C VAL A 296 -16.41 17.65 18.45
N GLN A 297 -17.09 18.80 18.51
CA GLN A 297 -18.49 18.89 18.90
C GLN A 297 -19.31 17.75 18.24
N GLY A 298 -20.00 16.97 19.06
CA GLY A 298 -20.79 15.84 18.57
C GLY A 298 -20.13 14.47 18.66
N GLY A 299 -19.08 14.29 19.47
CA GLY A 299 -18.45 12.97 19.69
C GLY A 299 -17.68 12.44 18.50
N LYS A 300 -17.24 13.31 17.59
CA LYS A 300 -16.36 12.96 16.47
C LYS A 300 -14.89 13.03 16.91
N TYR A 301 -14.12 12.05 16.48
CA TYR A 301 -12.70 11.98 16.79
C TYR A 301 -11.88 12.20 15.53
N ILE A 302 -10.81 12.97 15.67
CA ILE A 302 -9.83 13.20 14.61
C ILE A 302 -8.59 12.38 14.95
N LEU A 303 -8.14 11.55 14.02
CA LEU A 303 -6.84 10.92 14.08
C LEU A 303 -5.85 11.78 13.29
N ASP A 304 -5.01 12.51 14.00
CA ASP A 304 -4.00 13.37 13.38
C ASP A 304 -2.84 12.52 12.84
N SER A 305 -2.39 12.85 11.65
CA SER A 305 -1.20 12.26 11.07
C SER A 305 -0.45 13.26 10.17
N VAL A 306 0.82 13.02 9.97
CA VAL A 306 1.70 13.87 9.17
C VAL A 306 1.96 13.25 7.80
N LYS A 307 1.72 14.00 6.72
CA LYS A 307 1.95 13.55 5.34
C LYS A 307 3.39 13.85 4.90
N GLY A 308 4.24 12.82 4.84
CA GLY A 308 5.66 12.96 4.53
C GLY A 308 6.02 13.51 3.14
N ARG A 309 5.08 13.52 2.16
CA ARG A 309 5.34 14.03 0.80
C ARG A 309 4.97 15.51 0.58
N ALA A 310 4.27 16.13 1.50
CA ALA A 310 3.76 17.50 1.39
C ALA A 310 4.30 18.35 2.54
N GLN A 311 5.61 18.45 2.66
CA GLN A 311 6.27 19.28 3.68
C GLN A 311 5.72 19.08 5.11
N HIS A 312 5.41 17.84 5.46
CA HIS A 312 4.84 17.45 6.76
C HIS A 312 3.49 18.12 7.10
N GLN A 313 2.65 18.41 6.09
CA GLN A 313 1.29 18.89 6.34
C GLN A 313 0.50 17.88 7.16
N GLU A 314 -0.16 18.36 8.20
CA GLU A 314 -1.08 17.58 9.01
C GLU A 314 -2.23 17.05 8.15
N GLN A 315 -2.61 15.80 8.39
CA GLN A 315 -3.81 15.21 7.79
C GLN A 315 -4.96 15.37 8.77
N ASP A 316 -5.87 16.28 8.46
CA ASP A 316 -7.13 16.41 9.16
C ASP A 316 -8.13 15.36 8.63
N ASN A 317 -8.46 14.38 9.45
CA ASN A 317 -9.50 13.39 9.18
C ASN A 317 -10.84 13.83 9.81
N ALA A 318 -11.18 15.10 9.67
CA ALA A 318 -12.28 15.79 10.32
C ALA A 318 -13.69 15.20 10.06
N LEU A 319 -13.84 14.30 9.09
CA LEU A 319 -15.11 13.66 8.79
C LEU A 319 -15.34 12.42 9.67
N GLY A 320 -15.18 12.61 10.96
CA GLY A 320 -15.62 11.81 12.08
C GLY A 320 -15.71 10.28 11.89
N PHE A 321 -15.23 9.54 12.89
CA PHE A 321 -15.51 8.12 12.98
C PHE A 321 -16.95 7.88 13.44
N SER A 322 -17.56 6.80 12.95
CA SER A 322 -18.77 6.25 13.59
C SER A 322 -18.44 5.82 15.03
N LYS A 323 -19.46 5.70 15.88
CA LYS A 323 -19.29 5.17 17.24
C LYS A 323 -18.50 3.86 17.27
N HIS A 324 -18.78 2.94 16.35
CA HIS A 324 -18.06 1.67 16.24
C HIS A 324 -16.58 1.82 15.86
N ALA A 325 -16.27 2.78 15.00
CA ALA A 325 -14.87 3.06 14.65
C ALA A 325 -14.11 3.67 15.85
N LYS A 326 -14.78 4.54 16.64
CA LYS A 326 -14.24 5.07 17.89
C LYS A 326 -13.94 3.95 18.87
N ASP A 327 -14.96 3.15 19.20
CA ASP A 327 -14.85 2.06 20.17
C ASP A 327 -13.73 1.07 19.75
N PHE A 328 -13.63 0.78 18.47
CA PHE A 328 -12.55 -0.04 17.93
C PHE A 328 -11.17 0.62 18.12
N ILE A 329 -11.02 1.89 17.77
CA ILE A 329 -9.72 2.57 17.84
C ILE A 329 -9.27 2.73 19.29
N GLU A 330 -10.18 3.05 20.21
CA GLU A 330 -9.90 3.10 21.65
C GLU A 330 -9.48 1.72 22.18
N SER A 331 -10.21 0.67 21.80
CA SER A 331 -9.85 -0.72 22.13
C SER A 331 -8.47 -1.07 21.59
N TRP A 332 -8.18 -0.76 20.32
CA TRP A 332 -6.88 -1.03 19.72
C TRP A 332 -5.74 -0.25 20.40
N LEU A 333 -5.97 1.03 20.75
CA LEU A 333 -4.98 1.85 21.44
C LEU A 333 -4.60 1.24 22.80
N ASN A 334 -5.57 0.70 23.54
CA ASN A 334 -5.29 0.00 24.79
C ASN A 334 -4.45 -1.26 24.56
N VAL A 335 -4.74 -2.05 23.53
CA VAL A 335 -3.94 -3.22 23.14
C VAL A 335 -2.52 -2.80 22.75
N ALA A 336 -2.38 -1.76 21.92
CA ALA A 336 -1.07 -1.25 21.48
C ALA A 336 -0.22 -0.75 22.67
N LYS A 337 -0.83 -0.02 23.62
CA LYS A 337 -0.17 0.40 24.87
C LYS A 337 0.28 -0.79 25.71
N SER A 338 -0.56 -1.81 25.85
CA SER A 338 -0.22 -3.05 26.53
C SER A 338 0.95 -3.77 25.85
N MET A 339 0.93 -3.89 24.51
CA MET A 339 2.02 -4.48 23.75
C MET A 339 3.34 -3.71 23.87
N ALA A 340 3.26 -2.39 24.08
CA ALA A 340 4.39 -1.49 24.21
C ALA A 340 4.92 -1.38 25.65
N ASN A 341 4.32 -2.08 26.62
CA ASN A 341 4.64 -1.95 28.04
C ASN A 341 4.64 -0.48 28.53
N GLY A 342 3.71 0.32 27.98
CA GLY A 342 3.57 1.75 28.33
C GLY A 342 4.51 2.71 27.58
N ASP A 343 5.42 2.22 26.72
CA ASP A 343 6.26 3.11 25.90
C ASP A 343 5.44 3.77 24.79
N SER A 344 5.19 5.07 24.92
CA SER A 344 4.44 5.88 23.96
C SER A 344 5.17 6.10 22.62
N ASN A 345 6.51 5.90 22.58
CA ASN A 345 7.29 5.99 21.34
C ASN A 345 7.23 4.71 20.49
N SER A 346 6.65 3.65 21.03
CA SER A 346 6.44 2.40 20.29
C SER A 346 5.48 2.58 19.11
N PRO A 347 5.59 1.73 18.06
CA PRO A 347 4.67 1.76 16.94
C PRO A 347 3.21 1.56 17.38
N LEU A 348 2.29 2.33 16.81
CA LEU A 348 0.84 2.09 16.99
C LEU A 348 0.44 0.71 16.44
N PHE A 349 1.08 0.26 15.36
CA PHE A 349 0.91 -1.06 14.77
C PHE A 349 2.25 -1.80 14.79
N PRO A 350 2.59 -2.47 15.91
CA PRO A 350 3.85 -3.18 16.03
C PRO A 350 3.88 -4.42 15.14
N TYR A 351 4.97 -4.59 14.41
CA TYR A 351 5.31 -5.86 13.78
C TYR A 351 6.34 -6.58 14.62
N TYR A 352 6.03 -7.79 15.03
CA TYR A 352 6.96 -8.64 15.76
C TYR A 352 7.71 -9.55 14.79
N SER A 353 9.04 -9.47 14.80
CA SER A 353 9.88 -10.45 14.13
C SER A 353 9.85 -11.80 14.86
N LYS A 354 10.43 -12.84 14.26
CA LYS A 354 10.42 -14.19 14.86
C LYS A 354 11.19 -14.27 16.20
N ASP A 355 12.14 -13.38 16.39
CA ASP A 355 12.93 -13.19 17.60
C ASP A 355 12.27 -12.24 18.61
N GLY A 356 11.01 -11.88 18.39
CA GLY A 356 10.22 -11.02 19.29
C GLY A 356 10.55 -9.53 19.23
N GLN A 357 11.46 -9.08 18.37
CA GLN A 357 11.78 -7.66 18.22
C GLN A 357 10.62 -6.91 17.57
N ILE A 358 10.29 -5.74 18.11
CA ILE A 358 9.28 -4.83 17.58
C ILE A 358 9.89 -3.97 16.48
N LYS A 359 9.18 -3.85 15.36
CA LYS A 359 9.55 -3.02 14.20
C LYS A 359 8.33 -2.29 13.67
N LEU A 360 8.57 -1.19 12.93
CA LEU A 360 7.54 -0.55 12.12
C LEU A 360 7.23 -1.37 10.86
N TYR A 361 5.98 -1.40 10.43
CA TYR A 361 5.63 -2.02 9.14
C TYR A 361 6.34 -1.38 7.95
N SER A 362 6.72 -0.10 8.04
CA SER A 362 7.52 0.58 7.02
C SER A 362 8.95 0.05 6.88
N GLU A 363 9.48 -0.64 7.89
CA GLU A 363 10.86 -1.16 7.92
C GLU A 363 11.00 -2.56 7.34
N ILE A 364 9.90 -3.33 7.29
CA ILE A 364 9.94 -4.74 6.90
C ILE A 364 9.70 -5.00 5.42
N GLY A 365 9.41 -3.96 4.61
CA GLY A 365 9.14 -4.10 3.17
C GLY A 365 7.90 -4.92 2.82
N SER A 366 7.11 -5.33 3.81
CA SER A 366 5.90 -6.14 3.66
C SER A 366 4.67 -5.35 4.11
N SER A 367 3.60 -5.45 3.36
CA SER A 367 2.33 -4.80 3.69
C SER A 367 1.40 -5.77 4.42
N PRO A 368 0.65 -5.31 5.44
CA PRO A 368 -0.27 -6.17 6.19
C PRO A 368 -1.34 -6.80 5.29
N HIS A 369 -1.81 -6.08 4.28
CA HIS A 369 -2.83 -6.56 3.36
C HIS A 369 -2.38 -7.74 2.49
N ALA A 370 -1.08 -7.96 2.28
CA ALA A 370 -0.61 -9.05 1.43
C ALA A 370 -1.01 -10.45 1.98
N SER A 371 -0.84 -10.65 3.29
CA SER A 371 -1.25 -11.92 3.94
C SER A 371 -2.77 -12.02 4.09
N ILE A 372 -3.45 -10.94 4.38
CA ILE A 372 -4.92 -10.88 4.49
C ILE A 372 -5.56 -11.20 3.14
N ASN A 373 -5.06 -10.62 2.05
CA ASN A 373 -5.57 -10.89 0.70
C ASN A 373 -5.43 -12.37 0.29
N LYS A 374 -4.42 -13.08 0.77
CA LYS A 374 -4.32 -14.53 0.55
C LYS A 374 -5.50 -15.29 1.15
N LEU A 375 -6.02 -14.84 2.29
CA LEU A 375 -7.19 -15.42 2.94
C LEU A 375 -8.49 -14.96 2.28
N LEU A 376 -8.63 -13.66 2.00
CA LEU A 376 -9.80 -13.11 1.32
C LEU A 376 -10.02 -13.72 -0.07
N THR A 377 -8.96 -13.91 -0.85
CA THR A 377 -9.05 -14.56 -2.18
C THR A 377 -9.58 -15.99 -2.08
N ARG A 378 -9.30 -16.71 -0.98
CA ARG A 378 -9.86 -18.04 -0.75
C ARG A 378 -11.35 -18.02 -0.43
N LEU A 379 -11.82 -16.92 0.13
CA LEU A 379 -13.23 -16.65 0.41
C LEU A 379 -13.96 -15.95 -0.74
N ASP A 380 -13.34 -15.89 -1.92
CA ASP A 380 -13.87 -15.24 -3.13
C ASP A 380 -14.13 -13.74 -2.99
N PHE A 381 -13.51 -13.10 -2.01
CA PHE A 381 -13.53 -11.65 -1.87
C PHE A 381 -12.49 -10.97 -2.77
N PRO A 382 -12.76 -9.74 -3.19
CA PRO A 382 -11.79 -8.94 -3.94
C PRO A 382 -10.53 -8.68 -3.11
N LYS A 383 -9.41 -8.47 -3.81
CA LYS A 383 -8.19 -8.01 -3.15
C LYS A 383 -8.38 -6.58 -2.66
N ILE A 384 -8.00 -6.34 -1.42
CA ILE A 384 -8.04 -5.03 -0.78
C ILE A 384 -6.62 -4.48 -0.61
N THR A 385 -6.48 -3.18 -0.83
CA THR A 385 -5.25 -2.44 -0.53
C THR A 385 -5.63 -1.13 0.14
N PRO A 386 -4.74 -0.48 0.89
CA PRO A 386 -5.02 0.85 1.43
C PRO A 386 -5.49 1.85 0.36
N SER A 387 -4.95 1.75 -0.87
CA SER A 387 -5.37 2.61 -1.99
C SER A 387 -6.80 2.34 -2.43
N ILE A 388 -7.24 1.07 -2.49
CA ILE A 388 -8.62 0.69 -2.80
C ILE A 388 -9.56 1.18 -1.69
N LEU A 389 -9.22 0.94 -0.42
CA LEU A 389 -10.01 1.39 0.72
C LEU A 389 -10.16 2.91 0.74
N ARG A 390 -9.06 3.64 0.50
CA ARG A 390 -9.08 5.08 0.36
C ARG A 390 -9.98 5.54 -0.79
N LYS A 391 -9.84 4.93 -1.97
CA LYS A 391 -10.67 5.21 -3.13
C LYS A 391 -12.15 5.01 -2.80
N THR A 392 -12.49 3.84 -2.22
CA THR A 392 -13.87 3.52 -1.82
C THR A 392 -14.42 4.56 -0.86
N LYS A 393 -13.67 4.95 0.18
CA LYS A 393 -14.09 5.99 1.12
C LYS A 393 -14.34 7.33 0.42
N MET A 394 -13.45 7.74 -0.50
CA MET A 394 -13.60 9.03 -1.19
C MET A 394 -14.79 9.02 -2.15
N ASP A 395 -15.01 7.93 -2.87
CA ASP A 395 -16.17 7.76 -3.75
C ASP A 395 -17.47 7.78 -2.93
N THR A 396 -17.52 7.05 -1.82
CA THR A 396 -18.68 7.02 -0.91
C THR A 396 -18.98 8.41 -0.34
N LEU A 397 -17.93 9.13 0.09
CA LEU A 397 -18.09 10.49 0.60
C LEU A 397 -18.61 11.44 -0.49
N PHE A 398 -18.07 11.32 -1.71
CA PHE A 398 -18.55 12.12 -2.82
C PHE A 398 -20.01 11.85 -3.14
N GLN A 399 -20.44 10.58 -3.12
CA GLN A 399 -21.84 10.22 -3.34
C GLN A 399 -22.77 10.76 -2.25
N ALA A 400 -22.29 10.74 -1.01
CA ALA A 400 -23.09 11.24 0.11
C ALA A 400 -23.20 12.77 0.13
N THR A 401 -22.20 13.50 -0.39
CA THR A 401 -22.13 14.96 -0.25
C THR A 401 -22.20 15.72 -1.56
N GLU A 402 -21.99 15.05 -2.70
CA GLU A 402 -21.78 15.64 -4.04
C GLU A 402 -20.72 16.76 -4.07
N SER A 403 -19.91 16.88 -3.02
CA SER A 403 -18.92 17.94 -2.85
C SER A 403 -17.51 17.46 -3.07
N VAL A 404 -16.91 17.84 -4.20
CA VAL A 404 -15.48 17.61 -4.49
C VAL A 404 -14.60 18.27 -3.45
N TYR A 405 -15.01 19.41 -2.91
CA TYR A 405 -14.28 20.16 -1.89
C TYR A 405 -14.16 19.36 -0.58
N LEU A 406 -15.29 18.81 -0.06
CA LEU A 406 -15.27 17.99 1.14
C LEU A 406 -14.41 16.72 0.96
N VAL A 407 -14.51 16.08 -0.21
CA VAL A 407 -13.65 14.94 -0.53
C VAL A 407 -12.18 15.35 -0.57
N ALA A 408 -11.86 16.51 -1.16
CA ALA A 408 -10.50 17.02 -1.21
C ALA A 408 -9.93 17.31 0.18
N MET A 409 -10.72 17.94 1.05
CA MET A 409 -10.36 18.17 2.45
C MET A 409 -10.12 16.85 3.19
N SER A 410 -11.08 15.93 3.16
CA SER A 410 -10.97 14.62 3.81
C SER A 410 -9.78 13.80 3.30
N ALA A 411 -9.48 13.91 2.01
CA ALA A 411 -8.35 13.23 1.40
C ALA A 411 -7.01 13.95 1.64
N ASN A 412 -7.04 15.17 2.12
CA ASN A 412 -5.90 16.09 2.12
C ASN A 412 -5.18 16.09 0.75
N ASN A 413 -5.97 16.34 -0.29
CA ASN A 413 -5.52 16.40 -1.68
C ASN A 413 -6.07 17.67 -2.34
N SER A 414 -5.44 18.09 -3.45
CA SER A 414 -6.03 19.16 -4.26
C SER A 414 -7.29 18.69 -4.97
N ILE A 415 -8.22 19.60 -5.23
CA ILE A 415 -9.45 19.36 -6.01
C ILE A 415 -9.12 18.67 -7.34
N LYS A 416 -8.06 19.13 -8.04
CA LYS A 416 -7.62 18.53 -9.31
C LYS A 416 -7.26 17.06 -9.17
N VAL A 417 -6.58 16.66 -8.09
CA VAL A 417 -6.23 15.26 -7.82
C VAL A 417 -7.48 14.45 -7.50
N VAL A 418 -8.39 14.99 -6.71
CA VAL A 418 -9.65 14.31 -6.38
C VAL A 418 -10.47 14.08 -7.63
N SER A 419 -10.72 15.10 -8.44
CA SER A 419 -11.49 15.00 -9.68
C SER A 419 -10.90 13.99 -10.66
N SER A 420 -9.56 13.88 -10.74
CA SER A 420 -8.91 12.98 -11.69
C SER A 420 -8.72 11.55 -11.21
N GLN A 421 -8.78 11.29 -9.90
CA GLN A 421 -8.40 9.99 -9.32
C GLN A 421 -9.53 9.28 -8.57
N TYR A 422 -10.50 10.03 -8.04
CA TYR A 422 -11.46 9.48 -7.08
C TYR A 422 -12.93 9.52 -7.52
N LEU A 423 -13.30 10.21 -8.60
CA LEU A 423 -14.71 10.45 -8.96
C LEU A 423 -15.25 9.52 -10.07
N TYR A 424 -14.80 8.29 -10.15
CA TYR A 424 -15.21 7.38 -11.24
C TYR A 424 -16.38 6.43 -10.90
N GLY A 425 -16.82 6.39 -9.65
CA GLY A 425 -17.94 5.55 -9.21
C GLY A 425 -17.74 4.03 -9.37
N THR A 426 -18.65 3.24 -8.81
CA THR A 426 -18.70 1.77 -8.96
C THR A 426 -19.74 1.35 -9.99
N SER A 427 -19.70 0.08 -10.44
CA SER A 427 -20.73 -0.47 -11.33
C SER A 427 -22.14 -0.40 -10.71
N GLY A 428 -22.25 -0.65 -9.38
CA GLY A 428 -23.52 -0.54 -8.64
C GLY A 428 -24.05 0.89 -8.59
N GLU A 429 -23.18 1.89 -8.57
CA GLU A 429 -23.55 3.30 -8.64
C GLU A 429 -24.05 3.69 -10.03
N HIS A 430 -23.41 3.18 -11.08
CA HIS A 430 -23.91 3.39 -12.44
C HIS A 430 -25.29 2.74 -12.62
N GLU A 431 -25.53 1.54 -12.06
CA GLU A 431 -26.85 0.91 -12.05
C GLU A 431 -27.88 1.76 -11.29
N LYS A 432 -27.52 2.28 -10.10
CA LYS A 432 -28.41 3.16 -9.32
C LYS A 432 -28.76 4.44 -10.08
N LYS A 433 -27.77 5.09 -10.71
CA LYS A 433 -28.01 6.29 -11.54
C LYS A 433 -28.87 5.98 -12.75
N LEU A 434 -28.66 4.84 -13.40
CA LEU A 434 -29.49 4.41 -14.52
C LEU A 434 -30.93 4.15 -14.05
N ASN A 435 -31.11 3.44 -12.93
CA ASN A 435 -32.43 3.18 -12.36
C ASN A 435 -33.14 4.48 -11.96
N ALA A 436 -32.41 5.43 -11.34
CA ALA A 436 -32.94 6.74 -11.02
C ALA A 436 -33.38 7.50 -12.28
N ALA A 437 -32.60 7.49 -13.34
CA ALA A 437 -32.94 8.12 -14.61
C ALA A 437 -34.19 7.47 -15.27
N MET A 438 -34.29 6.14 -15.16
CA MET A 438 -35.48 5.42 -15.66
C MET A 438 -36.74 5.74 -14.83
N ASP A 439 -36.64 5.70 -13.52
CA ASP A 439 -37.79 6.04 -12.62
C ASP A 439 -38.25 7.49 -12.84
N ALA A 440 -37.30 8.44 -12.98
CA ALA A 440 -37.66 9.83 -13.29
C ALA A 440 -38.42 9.94 -14.63
N LYS A 441 -37.96 9.22 -15.68
CA LYS A 441 -38.68 9.17 -16.96
C LYS A 441 -40.07 8.56 -16.83
N PHE A 442 -40.23 7.49 -16.08
CA PHE A 442 -41.52 6.86 -15.86
C PHE A 442 -42.48 7.78 -15.07
N SER A 443 -41.95 8.46 -14.03
CA SER A 443 -42.75 9.41 -13.25
C SER A 443 -43.20 10.62 -14.09
N ASN A 444 -42.30 11.15 -14.91
CA ASN A 444 -42.64 12.22 -15.83
C ASN A 444 -43.65 11.79 -16.89
N ALA A 445 -43.53 10.58 -17.43
CA ALA A 445 -44.53 10.02 -18.35
C ALA A 445 -45.93 9.83 -17.72
N LYS A 446 -46.00 9.73 -16.38
CA LYS A 446 -47.26 9.68 -15.60
C LYS A 446 -47.80 11.06 -15.24
N GLY A 447 -47.15 12.15 -15.69
CA GLY A 447 -47.61 13.52 -15.49
C GLY A 447 -46.97 14.24 -14.28
N VAL A 448 -45.95 13.64 -13.64
CA VAL A 448 -45.19 14.34 -12.60
C VAL A 448 -44.23 15.32 -13.27
N ASP A 449 -44.12 16.53 -12.72
CA ASP A 449 -43.10 17.50 -13.21
C ASP A 449 -41.70 16.90 -13.23
N ILE A 450 -40.94 17.19 -14.29
CA ILE A 450 -39.66 16.57 -14.52
C ILE A 450 -38.63 16.84 -13.40
N ASN A 451 -38.66 18.04 -12.81
CA ASN A 451 -37.75 18.38 -11.72
C ASN A 451 -38.08 17.59 -10.45
N THR A 452 -39.39 17.52 -10.12
CA THR A 452 -39.91 16.72 -9.00
C THR A 452 -39.63 15.24 -9.20
N ALA A 453 -39.84 14.70 -10.41
CA ALA A 453 -39.55 13.32 -10.74
C ALA A 453 -38.07 12.97 -10.63
N VAL A 454 -37.19 13.90 -11.01
CA VAL A 454 -35.70 13.72 -10.88
C VAL A 454 -35.28 13.74 -9.41
N GLU A 455 -35.79 14.67 -8.61
CA GLU A 455 -35.46 14.75 -7.18
C GLU A 455 -35.95 13.52 -6.41
N GLU A 456 -37.20 13.08 -6.64
CA GLU A 456 -37.71 11.85 -6.05
C GLU A 456 -36.95 10.61 -6.44
N ALA A 457 -36.56 10.50 -7.72
CA ALA A 457 -35.77 9.39 -8.21
C ALA A 457 -34.32 9.40 -7.65
N LYS A 458 -33.72 10.56 -7.55
CA LYS A 458 -32.42 10.73 -6.87
C LYS A 458 -32.50 10.29 -5.41
N TYR A 459 -33.51 10.76 -4.67
CA TYR A 459 -33.73 10.41 -3.28
C TYR A 459 -33.92 8.90 -3.09
N LYS A 460 -34.70 8.27 -3.96
CA LYS A 460 -35.03 6.83 -3.91
C LYS A 460 -33.79 5.94 -4.20
N HIS A 461 -32.96 6.32 -5.18
CA HIS A 461 -31.89 5.49 -5.70
C HIS A 461 -30.49 5.91 -5.28
N SER A 462 -30.30 7.09 -4.71
CA SER A 462 -29.02 7.57 -4.25
C SER A 462 -28.93 7.64 -2.72
N ASN A 463 -27.74 7.40 -2.18
CA ASN A 463 -27.45 7.68 -0.78
C ASN A 463 -27.03 9.15 -0.59
N ILE A 464 -27.57 10.06 -1.38
CA ILE A 464 -27.28 11.50 -1.31
C ILE A 464 -27.88 12.02 -0.01
N LEU A 465 -27.09 12.77 0.74
CA LEU A 465 -27.56 13.53 1.89
C LEU A 465 -28.48 14.65 1.37
N ASP A 466 -29.62 14.88 2.02
CA ASP A 466 -30.37 16.08 1.74
C ASP A 466 -29.59 17.33 2.16
N HIS A 467 -30.04 18.51 1.73
CA HIS A 467 -29.33 19.76 2.02
C HIS A 467 -29.13 19.97 3.52
N TYR A 468 -30.07 19.57 4.33
CA TYR A 468 -30.04 19.70 5.76
C TYR A 468 -29.04 18.74 6.42
N GLU A 469 -28.98 17.48 5.99
CA GLU A 469 -28.01 16.51 6.42
C GLU A 469 -26.59 16.91 5.99
N TYR A 470 -26.46 17.53 4.80
CA TYR A 470 -25.21 18.06 4.31
C TYR A 470 -24.70 19.22 5.17
N GLU A 471 -25.54 20.20 5.50
CA GLU A 471 -25.19 21.31 6.38
C GLU A 471 -24.89 20.83 7.81
N ALA A 472 -25.63 19.85 8.33
CA ALA A 472 -25.37 19.24 9.63
C ALA A 472 -24.01 18.54 9.68
N LEU A 473 -23.57 17.89 8.58
CA LEU A 473 -22.23 17.34 8.45
C LEU A 473 -21.14 18.43 8.39
N ARG A 474 -21.43 19.51 7.66
CA ARG A 474 -20.52 20.64 7.48
C ARG A 474 -20.31 21.43 8.78
N GLU A 475 -21.39 21.68 9.51
CA GLU A 475 -21.41 22.49 10.74
C GLU A 475 -21.07 21.68 11.99
N GLY A 476 -20.91 20.37 11.90
CA GLY A 476 -20.63 19.51 13.05
C GLY A 476 -21.80 19.40 14.04
N SER A 477 -23.01 19.82 13.65
CA SER A 477 -24.16 19.88 14.55
C SER A 477 -24.71 18.48 14.87
N ASN A 478 -24.94 18.27 16.17
CA ASN A 478 -25.51 17.06 16.76
C ASN A 478 -26.98 16.91 16.38
N ARG A 479 -27.32 16.04 15.43
CA ARG A 479 -28.65 15.44 15.40
C ARG A 479 -28.56 13.95 15.58
N SER A 480 -29.02 13.53 16.72
CA SER A 480 -28.86 12.23 17.39
C SER A 480 -29.59 11.05 16.76
N HIS A 481 -30.20 11.18 15.59
CA HIS A 481 -31.15 10.17 15.16
C HIS A 481 -30.79 9.35 13.94
N GLU A 482 -29.78 9.75 13.17
CA GLU A 482 -29.29 8.94 12.05
C GLU A 482 -27.77 9.03 11.95
N ALA A 483 -27.07 8.13 12.63
CA ALA A 483 -25.62 8.02 12.49
C ALA A 483 -25.29 7.43 11.11
N ARG A 484 -24.97 8.29 10.16
CA ARG A 484 -24.33 7.87 8.91
C ARG A 484 -22.83 7.73 9.15
N THR A 485 -22.30 6.57 8.81
CA THR A 485 -20.86 6.39 8.82
C THR A 485 -20.22 7.27 7.74
N PRO A 486 -18.94 7.66 7.85
CA PRO A 486 -18.19 8.32 6.78
C PRO A 486 -18.15 7.52 5.47
N THR A 487 -18.57 6.26 5.51
CA THR A 487 -18.72 5.36 4.36
C THR A 487 -20.12 5.42 3.74
N GLY A 488 -21.01 6.33 4.19
CA GLY A 488 -22.35 6.50 3.63
C GLY A 488 -23.36 5.40 4.01
N ILE A 489 -23.04 4.56 4.99
CA ILE A 489 -23.93 3.50 5.46
C ILE A 489 -24.96 4.11 6.40
N ARG A 490 -26.24 4.07 6.05
CA ARG A 490 -27.33 4.39 6.98
C ARG A 490 -27.45 3.31 8.04
N CYS A 491 -27.43 3.70 9.30
CA CYS A 491 -27.86 2.87 10.41
C CYS A 491 -29.22 3.42 10.89
N ASN A 492 -30.31 2.76 10.55
CA ASN A 492 -31.66 3.16 10.96
C ASN A 492 -32.01 2.69 12.38
N ASP A 493 -31.13 1.91 13.02
CA ASP A 493 -31.39 1.39 14.35
C ASP A 493 -30.14 1.56 15.26
N ASN A 494 -30.18 2.62 16.07
CA ASN A 494 -29.15 2.91 17.06
C ASN A 494 -29.11 1.90 18.24
N LYS A 495 -30.08 1.01 18.35
CA LYS A 495 -30.18 0.06 19.47
C LYS A 495 -29.68 -1.34 19.15
N GLN A 496 -29.64 -1.73 17.88
CA GLN A 496 -29.25 -3.11 17.49
C GLN A 496 -27.90 -3.24 16.80
N GLY A 497 -27.10 -2.18 16.75
CA GLY A 497 -25.72 -2.29 16.30
C GLY A 497 -25.57 -2.88 14.88
N ALA A 498 -26.37 -2.40 13.93
CA ALA A 498 -26.17 -2.77 12.53
C ALA A 498 -24.79 -2.30 12.07
N VAL A 499 -23.93 -3.24 11.80
CA VAL A 499 -22.57 -3.09 11.30
C VAL A 499 -22.57 -2.80 9.82
#